data_171833a4a99b31d0b17a782f13421c16
#
_entry.id   171833a4a99b31d0b17a782f13421c16
#
_cell.length_a   1.000
_cell.length_b   1.000
_cell.length_c   1.000
_cell.angle_alpha   90.00
_cell.angle_beta   90.00
_cell.angle_gamma   90.00
#
_symmetry.space_group_name_H-M   'P 1'
#
loop_
_entity.id
_entity.type
_entity.pdbx_description
1 polymer ?
#
loop_
_entity_poly.entity_id
_entity_poly.type
_entity_poly.pdbx_seq_one_letter_code
_entity_poly.pdbx_strand_id
1 'polypeptide(L)'
;FLCDGVRGKYPGISITGSQCSLSCDHCGAMILKTMIPAENPDELLKKCIKLEKKGNHGVLLSGGCTKEGKLPWKKFIPAIAEIKQKTGLFISIHSGLIDYKEALALKAAGVDQALIDVIGDDSTYQKVYHVPFGVAEIENALAALQDASLPTVPHVVCGLDYGRITGEERALEMISRFSVEQVVIVSLMNLAGTKMEKALPPDARHVARLISKARTLMPETCISLGCARQRGNTLMETLAIDAGINRMALPSEEAIRRAEHHDLEIRYQKTCCSVTKDFSSQSWNDSVATADPRKT
;
A
#
# COMPACT_ATOMS: atom_id res chain seq x y z
N PHE A 1 -7.77 -5.18 -9.38
CA PHE A 1 -6.91 -4.94 -10.55
C PHE A 1 -6.69 -6.24 -11.34
N LEU A 2 -6.25 -6.12 -12.59
CA LEU A 2 -5.92 -7.24 -13.47
C LEU A 2 -4.42 -7.15 -13.78
N CYS A 3 -3.73 -8.29 -13.73
CA CYS A 3 -2.36 -8.44 -14.20
C CYS A 3 -2.37 -9.59 -15.21
N ASP A 4 -2.00 -9.31 -16.45
CA ASP A 4 -2.03 -10.28 -17.57
C ASP A 4 -3.35 -11.07 -17.65
N GLY A 5 -4.46 -10.35 -17.51
CA GLY A 5 -5.80 -10.95 -17.48
C GLY A 5 -6.18 -11.67 -16.17
N VAL A 6 -5.24 -11.84 -15.24
CA VAL A 6 -5.50 -12.50 -13.97
C VAL A 6 -6.05 -11.52 -12.94
N ARG A 7 -7.23 -11.82 -12.40
CA ARG A 7 -7.85 -10.99 -11.35
C ARG A 7 -7.17 -11.24 -10.00
N GLY A 8 -6.74 -10.14 -9.36
CA GLY A 8 -6.23 -10.21 -7.98
C GLY A 8 -7.30 -10.68 -6.98
N LYS A 9 -6.85 -11.36 -5.92
CA LYS A 9 -7.69 -11.91 -4.85
C LYS A 9 -7.64 -11.08 -3.55
N TYR A 10 -7.35 -9.78 -3.67
CA TYR A 10 -7.21 -8.85 -2.55
C TYR A 10 -7.78 -7.47 -2.91
N PRO A 11 -9.11 -7.33 -2.97
CA PRO A 11 -9.74 -6.07 -3.36
C PRO A 11 -9.64 -4.99 -2.28
N GLY A 12 -9.63 -3.74 -2.73
CA GLY A 12 -9.78 -2.58 -1.85
C GLY A 12 -11.24 -2.23 -1.61
N ILE A 13 -11.59 -1.93 -0.37
CA ILE A 13 -12.93 -1.47 0.05
C ILE A 13 -12.79 -0.07 0.65
N SER A 14 -13.60 0.88 0.15
CA SER A 14 -13.68 2.21 0.74
C SER A 14 -14.82 2.28 1.76
N ILE A 15 -14.48 2.57 3.02
CA ILE A 15 -15.47 2.74 4.10
C ILE A 15 -16.13 4.13 4.11
N THR A 16 -15.72 5.00 3.22
CA THR A 16 -16.28 6.37 3.05
C THR A 16 -16.86 6.59 1.64
N GLY A 17 -17.01 5.52 0.85
CA GLY A 17 -17.39 5.66 -0.56
C GLY A 17 -16.33 6.46 -1.32
N SER A 18 -16.77 7.52 -2.01
CA SER A 18 -15.87 8.43 -2.75
C SER A 18 -15.54 9.72 -1.99
N GLN A 19 -16.00 9.86 -0.73
CA GLN A 19 -15.83 11.09 0.05
C GLN A 19 -14.45 11.15 0.70
N CYS A 20 -13.78 12.29 0.60
CA CYS A 20 -12.53 12.63 1.27
C CYS A 20 -12.45 14.14 1.50
N SER A 21 -12.16 14.56 2.73
CA SER A 21 -12.08 15.99 3.07
C SER A 21 -10.74 16.62 2.71
N LEU A 22 -9.67 15.81 2.53
CA LEU A 22 -8.33 16.33 2.21
C LEU A 22 -8.21 16.75 0.75
N SER A 23 -8.79 15.99 -0.17
CA SER A 23 -8.68 16.23 -1.63
C SER A 23 -7.24 16.50 -2.09
N CYS A 24 -6.29 15.66 -1.60
CA CYS A 24 -4.85 15.83 -1.85
C CYS A 24 -4.53 15.98 -3.34
N ASP A 25 -3.55 16.83 -3.67
CA ASP A 25 -3.21 17.20 -5.04
C ASP A 25 -2.86 16.02 -5.96
N HIS A 26 -2.26 14.96 -5.39
CA HIS A 26 -1.85 13.77 -6.14
C HIS A 26 -3.00 12.81 -6.45
N CYS A 27 -4.09 12.79 -5.65
CA CYS A 27 -5.15 11.81 -5.84
C CYS A 27 -6.57 12.40 -5.99
N GLY A 28 -6.86 13.58 -5.43
CA GLY A 28 -8.18 14.23 -5.53
C GLY A 28 -9.36 13.30 -5.21
N ALA A 29 -9.18 12.33 -4.30
CA ALA A 29 -10.12 11.25 -4.00
C ALA A 29 -10.47 10.32 -5.20
N MET A 30 -9.78 10.45 -6.35
CA MET A 30 -10.07 9.64 -7.55
C MET A 30 -9.83 8.15 -7.32
N ILE A 31 -8.85 7.79 -6.50
CA ILE A 31 -8.54 6.39 -6.17
C ILE A 31 -9.73 5.71 -5.49
N LEU A 32 -10.48 6.42 -4.66
CA LEU A 32 -11.63 5.87 -3.93
C LEU A 32 -12.74 5.40 -4.87
N LYS A 33 -12.88 6.02 -6.04
CA LYS A 33 -13.89 5.65 -7.05
C LYS A 33 -13.64 4.26 -7.65
N THR A 34 -12.41 3.75 -7.55
CA THR A 34 -12.04 2.41 -8.06
C THR A 34 -12.22 1.31 -7.02
N MET A 35 -12.47 1.68 -5.76
CA MET A 35 -12.66 0.76 -4.66
C MET A 35 -14.12 0.31 -4.54
N ILE A 36 -14.34 -0.84 -3.89
CA ILE A 36 -15.69 -1.30 -3.55
C ILE A 36 -16.22 -0.40 -2.42
N PRO A 37 -17.32 0.36 -2.61
CA PRO A 37 -17.85 1.18 -1.52
C PRO A 37 -18.48 0.31 -0.42
N ALA A 38 -18.35 0.71 0.86
CA ALA A 38 -19.00 0.10 2.02
C ALA A 38 -19.11 1.14 3.15
N GLU A 39 -20.09 2.03 3.06
CA GLU A 39 -20.18 3.23 3.89
C GLU A 39 -20.83 2.99 5.27
N ASN A 40 -21.27 1.79 5.53
CA ASN A 40 -21.77 1.39 6.84
C ASN A 40 -21.28 -0.02 7.23
N PRO A 41 -21.26 -0.35 8.56
CA PRO A 41 -20.74 -1.62 9.07
C PRO A 41 -21.40 -2.86 8.51
N ASP A 42 -22.74 -2.86 8.36
CA ASP A 42 -23.49 -4.02 7.86
C ASP A 42 -23.17 -4.31 6.38
N GLU A 43 -23.00 -3.26 5.60
CA GLU A 43 -22.59 -3.36 4.21
C GLU A 43 -21.17 -3.91 4.09
N LEU A 44 -20.25 -3.44 4.92
CA LEU A 44 -18.88 -3.94 4.98
C LEU A 44 -18.86 -5.45 5.29
N LEU A 45 -19.57 -5.87 6.33
CA LEU A 45 -19.70 -7.28 6.72
C LEU A 45 -20.22 -8.15 5.57
N LYS A 46 -21.35 -7.75 4.97
CA LYS A 46 -21.97 -8.49 3.85
C LYS A 46 -21.01 -8.63 2.66
N LYS A 47 -20.27 -7.55 2.31
CA LYS A 47 -19.31 -7.56 1.21
C LYS A 47 -18.11 -8.46 1.51
N CYS A 48 -17.56 -8.41 2.71
CA CYS A 48 -16.45 -9.27 3.10
C CYS A 48 -16.82 -10.75 3.06
N ILE A 49 -17.97 -11.15 3.61
CA ILE A 49 -18.47 -12.54 3.53
C ILE A 49 -18.63 -12.98 2.05
N LYS A 50 -19.18 -12.10 1.20
CA LYS A 50 -19.31 -12.40 -0.23
C LYS A 50 -17.97 -12.56 -0.94
N LEU A 51 -16.97 -11.74 -0.56
CA LEU A 51 -15.62 -11.80 -1.14
C LEU A 51 -14.89 -13.08 -0.73
N GLU A 52 -14.99 -13.51 0.52
CA GLU A 52 -14.43 -14.79 0.94
C GLU A 52 -15.05 -15.96 0.17
N LYS A 53 -16.40 -16.02 0.06
CA LYS A 53 -17.08 -17.04 -0.73
C LYS A 53 -16.65 -17.08 -2.20
N LYS A 54 -16.08 -16.00 -2.73
CA LYS A 54 -15.46 -15.90 -4.06
C LYS A 54 -13.99 -16.27 -4.09
N GLY A 55 -13.44 -16.81 -2.99
CA GLY A 55 -12.06 -17.24 -2.87
C GLY A 55 -11.05 -16.08 -2.78
N ASN A 56 -11.45 -14.92 -2.26
CA ASN A 56 -10.48 -13.86 -1.97
C ASN A 56 -9.68 -14.20 -0.71
N HIS A 57 -8.40 -13.87 -0.70
CA HIS A 57 -7.47 -14.13 0.41
C HIS A 57 -7.58 -13.08 1.51
N GLY A 58 -8.03 -11.89 1.17
CA GLY A 58 -8.14 -10.78 2.10
C GLY A 58 -8.72 -9.54 1.44
N VAL A 59 -8.72 -8.45 2.21
CA VAL A 59 -9.21 -7.15 1.78
C VAL A 59 -8.33 -6.03 2.32
N LEU A 60 -8.18 -4.96 1.53
CA LEU A 60 -7.66 -3.69 2.01
C LEU A 60 -8.84 -2.77 2.35
N LEU A 61 -9.02 -2.45 3.62
CA LEU A 61 -9.96 -1.43 4.04
C LEU A 61 -9.29 -0.06 4.02
N SER A 62 -9.89 0.89 3.35
CA SER A 62 -9.39 2.25 3.24
C SER A 62 -10.56 3.21 3.09
N GLY A 63 -10.29 4.48 2.87
CA GLY A 63 -11.31 5.50 2.66
C GLY A 63 -10.70 6.88 2.56
N GLY A 64 -11.57 7.89 2.43
CA GLY A 64 -11.15 9.28 2.52
C GLY A 64 -10.99 9.73 3.96
N CYS A 65 -10.04 10.61 4.15
CA CYS A 65 -9.74 11.19 5.46
C CYS A 65 -10.58 12.42 5.77
N THR A 66 -10.76 12.69 7.06
CA THR A 66 -11.18 13.99 7.59
C THR A 66 -10.08 15.03 7.37
N LYS A 67 -10.34 16.31 7.72
CA LYS A 67 -9.32 17.38 7.66
C LYS A 67 -8.14 17.15 8.60
N GLU A 68 -8.34 16.34 9.62
CA GLU A 68 -7.30 15.90 10.59
C GLU A 68 -6.53 14.67 10.12
N GLY A 69 -6.72 14.22 8.88
CA GLY A 69 -6.02 13.06 8.32
C GLY A 69 -6.50 11.70 8.84
N LYS A 70 -7.65 11.62 9.52
CA LYS A 70 -8.18 10.42 10.15
C LYS A 70 -9.28 9.76 9.34
N LEU A 71 -9.42 8.42 9.47
CA LEU A 71 -10.56 7.66 8.98
C LEU A 71 -11.56 7.36 10.11
N PRO A 72 -12.84 7.08 9.81
CA PRO A 72 -13.87 6.84 10.82
C PRO A 72 -13.85 5.41 11.39
N TRP A 73 -12.69 4.90 11.83
CA TRP A 73 -12.50 3.50 12.25
C TRP A 73 -13.41 3.09 13.39
N LYS A 74 -13.64 3.97 14.38
CA LYS A 74 -14.49 3.69 15.53
C LYS A 74 -15.85 3.10 15.17
N LYS A 75 -16.44 3.56 14.06
CA LYS A 75 -17.73 3.08 13.54
C LYS A 75 -17.63 1.63 13.02
N PHE A 76 -16.47 1.24 12.46
CA PHE A 76 -16.29 -0.02 11.75
C PHE A 76 -15.62 -1.12 12.57
N ILE A 77 -15.00 -0.80 13.72
CA ILE A 77 -14.33 -1.76 14.61
C ILE A 77 -15.21 -2.98 14.93
N PRO A 78 -16.50 -2.84 15.33
CA PRO A 78 -17.34 -3.99 15.62
C PRO A 78 -17.55 -4.89 14.40
N ALA A 79 -17.77 -4.31 13.22
CA ALA A 79 -17.94 -5.09 11.99
C ALA A 79 -16.64 -5.80 11.58
N ILE A 80 -15.47 -5.18 11.78
CA ILE A 80 -14.18 -5.82 11.53
C ILE A 80 -14.01 -7.05 12.42
N ALA A 81 -14.33 -6.94 13.72
CA ALA A 81 -14.29 -8.08 14.65
C ALA A 81 -15.23 -9.21 14.19
N GLU A 82 -16.43 -8.88 13.75
CA GLU A 82 -17.40 -9.88 13.25
C GLU A 82 -16.92 -10.52 11.93
N ILE A 83 -16.31 -9.76 11.03
CA ILE A 83 -15.70 -10.29 9.80
C ILE A 83 -14.61 -11.30 10.15
N LYS A 84 -13.74 -11.00 11.10
CA LYS A 84 -12.66 -11.91 11.54
C LYS A 84 -13.21 -13.19 12.18
N GLN A 85 -14.34 -13.11 12.89
CA GLN A 85 -15.01 -14.29 13.46
C GLN A 85 -15.66 -15.17 12.39
N LYS A 86 -16.19 -14.57 11.32
CA LYS A 86 -17.00 -15.26 10.29
C LYS A 86 -16.21 -15.65 9.06
N THR A 87 -14.98 -15.15 8.89
CA THR A 87 -14.17 -15.33 7.68
C THR A 87 -12.69 -15.56 8.02
N GLY A 88 -11.98 -16.22 7.10
CA GLY A 88 -10.52 -16.36 7.13
C GLY A 88 -9.77 -15.22 6.42
N LEU A 89 -10.45 -14.13 6.06
CA LEU A 89 -9.84 -13.03 5.32
C LEU A 89 -8.69 -12.37 6.10
N PHE A 90 -7.57 -12.15 5.42
CA PHE A 90 -6.52 -11.29 5.91
C PHE A 90 -6.94 -9.82 5.70
N ILE A 91 -7.03 -9.06 6.79
CA ILE A 91 -7.50 -7.67 6.77
C ILE A 91 -6.34 -6.73 6.94
N SER A 92 -6.00 -5.99 5.88
CA SER A 92 -5.15 -4.81 5.99
C SER A 92 -5.99 -3.53 5.96
N ILE A 93 -5.51 -2.50 6.66
CA ILE A 93 -6.13 -1.19 6.65
C ILE A 93 -5.15 -0.15 6.15
N HIS A 94 -5.62 0.89 5.47
CA HIS A 94 -4.87 2.13 5.28
C HIS A 94 -5.26 3.07 6.42
N SER A 95 -4.42 3.16 7.45
CA SER A 95 -4.83 3.68 8.77
C SER A 95 -5.21 5.16 8.77
N GLY A 96 -4.56 5.98 7.91
CA GLY A 96 -4.52 7.41 8.11
C GLY A 96 -3.76 7.74 9.41
N LEU A 97 -3.90 8.96 9.88
CA LEU A 97 -3.40 9.33 11.21
C LEU A 97 -4.25 8.67 12.29
N ILE A 98 -3.61 8.01 13.23
CA ILE A 98 -4.27 7.18 14.24
C ILE A 98 -3.62 7.38 15.61
N ASP A 99 -4.39 7.31 16.67
CA ASP A 99 -3.87 7.30 18.04
C ASP A 99 -3.77 5.87 18.60
N TYR A 100 -3.07 5.72 19.73
CA TYR A 100 -2.85 4.43 20.39
C TYR A 100 -4.15 3.68 20.71
N LYS A 101 -5.18 4.39 21.23
CA LYS A 101 -6.45 3.75 21.62
C LYS A 101 -7.17 3.14 20.41
N GLU A 102 -7.18 3.86 19.31
CA GLU A 102 -7.80 3.39 18.06
C GLU A 102 -6.98 2.27 17.43
N ALA A 103 -5.65 2.37 17.42
CA ALA A 103 -4.75 1.31 16.94
C ALA A 103 -4.93 0.02 17.76
N LEU A 104 -4.98 0.11 19.09
CA LEU A 104 -5.22 -1.02 19.98
C LEU A 104 -6.59 -1.66 19.75
N ALA A 105 -7.64 -0.85 19.56
CA ALA A 105 -8.98 -1.35 19.27
C ALA A 105 -9.06 -2.08 17.91
N LEU A 106 -8.38 -1.58 16.88
CA LEU A 106 -8.28 -2.24 15.58
C LEU A 106 -7.51 -3.55 15.67
N LYS A 107 -6.40 -3.58 16.43
CA LYS A 107 -5.66 -4.81 16.71
C LYS A 107 -6.53 -5.85 17.41
N ALA A 108 -7.25 -5.43 18.46
CA ALA A 108 -8.17 -6.30 19.20
C ALA A 108 -9.33 -6.82 18.32
N ALA A 109 -9.79 -6.02 17.35
CA ALA A 109 -10.80 -6.44 16.37
C ALA A 109 -10.26 -7.44 15.33
N GLY A 110 -8.94 -7.71 15.32
CA GLY A 110 -8.32 -8.68 14.44
C GLY A 110 -7.81 -8.12 13.12
N VAL A 111 -7.55 -6.80 13.02
CA VAL A 111 -6.79 -6.25 11.89
C VAL A 111 -5.40 -6.90 11.87
N ASP A 112 -5.02 -7.44 10.72
CA ASP A 112 -3.76 -8.18 10.58
C ASP A 112 -2.57 -7.24 10.33
N GLN A 113 -2.77 -6.15 9.58
CA GLN A 113 -1.73 -5.15 9.35
C GLN A 113 -2.30 -3.76 9.04
N ALA A 114 -1.55 -2.71 9.34
CA ALA A 114 -1.84 -1.32 9.01
C ALA A 114 -0.83 -0.78 7.99
N LEU A 115 -1.34 -0.05 7.00
CA LEU A 115 -0.57 0.68 6.02
C LEU A 115 -0.66 2.16 6.35
N ILE A 116 0.45 2.89 6.20
CA ILE A 116 0.50 4.33 6.44
C ILE A 116 1.46 5.00 5.46
N ASP A 117 1.02 6.10 4.84
CA ASP A 117 1.92 6.94 4.02
C ASP A 117 2.84 7.75 4.93
N VAL A 118 4.15 7.68 4.68
CA VAL A 118 5.16 8.40 5.43
C VAL A 118 5.78 9.47 4.55
N ILE A 119 5.55 10.71 4.93
CA ILE A 119 6.13 11.89 4.29
C ILE A 119 7.21 12.44 5.24
N GLY A 120 8.37 12.81 4.71
CA GLY A 120 9.50 13.30 5.51
C GLY A 120 9.73 14.80 5.41
N ASP A 121 8.84 15.55 4.77
CA ASP A 121 8.96 17.01 4.61
C ASP A 121 7.64 17.71 4.93
N ASP A 122 7.69 18.65 5.91
CA ASP A 122 6.51 19.38 6.37
C ASP A 122 5.88 20.20 5.25
N SER A 123 6.70 20.87 4.44
CA SER A 123 6.19 21.74 3.38
C SER A 123 5.47 20.96 2.29
N THR A 124 6.01 19.80 1.92
CA THR A 124 5.36 18.87 0.99
C THR A 124 4.05 18.33 1.58
N TYR A 125 4.05 17.95 2.85
CA TYR A 125 2.85 17.42 3.51
C TYR A 125 1.75 18.47 3.54
N GLN A 126 2.05 19.67 4.04
CA GLN A 126 1.09 20.77 4.11
C GLN A 126 0.56 21.19 2.74
N LYS A 127 1.46 21.31 1.76
CA LYS A 127 1.13 21.73 0.40
C LYS A 127 0.26 20.71 -0.34
N VAL A 128 0.61 19.43 -0.27
CA VAL A 128 -0.01 18.37 -1.08
C VAL A 128 -1.27 17.81 -0.44
N TYR A 129 -1.29 17.70 0.89
CA TYR A 129 -2.43 17.17 1.65
C TYR A 129 -3.35 18.26 2.19
N HIS A 130 -2.95 19.53 2.07
CA HIS A 130 -3.72 20.70 2.57
C HIS A 130 -4.00 20.65 4.07
N VAL A 131 -3.06 20.14 4.83
CA VAL A 131 -3.15 20.02 6.30
C VAL A 131 -2.37 21.14 6.99
N PRO A 132 -2.80 21.63 8.18
CA PRO A 132 -2.12 22.69 8.91
C PRO A 132 -0.98 22.19 9.81
N PHE A 133 -0.73 20.89 9.85
CA PHE A 133 0.26 20.23 10.71
C PHE A 133 1.39 19.61 9.88
N GLY A 134 2.44 19.15 10.53
CA GLY A 134 3.63 18.58 9.91
C GLY A 134 3.75 17.06 10.05
N VAL A 135 4.92 16.55 9.69
CA VAL A 135 5.25 15.12 9.66
C VAL A 135 5.34 14.49 11.04
N ALA A 136 5.44 15.29 12.11
CA ALA A 136 5.40 14.80 13.49
C ALA A 136 4.11 14.01 13.78
N GLU A 137 2.98 14.36 13.14
CA GLU A 137 1.73 13.61 13.30
C GLU A 137 1.82 12.19 12.67
N ILE A 138 2.62 12.05 11.62
CA ILE A 138 2.89 10.74 11.00
C ILE A 138 3.78 9.90 11.92
N GLU A 139 4.79 10.52 12.53
CA GLU A 139 5.68 9.84 13.49
C GLU A 139 4.89 9.38 14.73
N ASN A 140 3.99 10.24 15.26
CA ASN A 140 3.08 9.87 16.33
C ASN A 140 2.17 8.69 15.96
N ALA A 141 1.66 8.66 14.73
CA ALA A 141 0.84 7.55 14.25
C ALA A 141 1.65 6.25 14.11
N LEU A 142 2.90 6.30 13.63
CA LEU A 142 3.81 5.15 13.59
C LEU A 142 4.08 4.61 15.00
N ALA A 143 4.35 5.50 15.98
CA ALA A 143 4.54 5.12 17.37
C ALA A 143 3.27 4.46 17.94
N ALA A 144 2.10 5.04 17.69
CA ALA A 144 0.83 4.49 18.14
C ALA A 144 0.54 3.08 17.61
N LEU A 145 0.87 2.83 16.34
CA LEU A 145 0.75 1.51 15.71
C LEU A 145 1.73 0.50 16.33
N GLN A 146 2.98 0.89 16.54
CA GLN A 146 3.99 0.06 17.18
C GLN A 146 3.62 -0.28 18.62
N ASP A 147 3.22 0.72 19.43
CA ASP A 147 2.84 0.53 20.82
C ASP A 147 1.61 -0.38 20.97
N ALA A 148 0.69 -0.33 20.00
CA ALA A 148 -0.45 -1.25 19.91
C ALA A 148 -0.06 -2.63 19.36
N SER A 149 1.20 -2.87 19.02
CA SER A 149 1.69 -4.10 18.38
C SER A 149 0.89 -4.47 17.11
N LEU A 150 0.41 -3.48 16.37
CA LEU A 150 -0.26 -3.68 15.09
C LEU A 150 0.79 -3.70 13.98
N PRO A 151 1.01 -4.84 13.27
CA PRO A 151 2.01 -4.93 12.22
C PRO A 151 1.84 -3.81 11.20
N THR A 152 2.91 -3.08 10.92
CA THR A 152 2.85 -1.84 10.15
C THR A 152 3.67 -1.94 8.86
N VAL A 153 3.09 -1.47 7.77
CA VAL A 153 3.70 -1.41 6.44
C VAL A 153 3.69 0.04 5.94
N PRO A 154 4.75 0.80 6.24
CA PRO A 154 4.88 2.17 5.74
C PRO A 154 5.02 2.22 4.23
N HIS A 155 4.46 3.28 3.64
CA HIS A 155 4.57 3.60 2.21
C HIS A 155 5.31 4.91 2.04
N VAL A 156 6.29 4.95 1.13
CA VAL A 156 7.00 6.17 0.74
C VAL A 156 6.66 6.47 -0.72
N VAL A 157 6.06 7.63 -0.96
CA VAL A 157 5.67 8.09 -2.30
C VAL A 157 6.78 8.96 -2.88
N CYS A 158 7.60 8.40 -3.76
CA CYS A 158 8.66 9.13 -4.46
C CYS A 158 8.07 10.17 -5.41
N GLY A 159 8.56 11.40 -5.31
CA GLY A 159 8.12 12.52 -6.14
C GLY A 159 6.78 13.12 -5.72
N LEU A 160 6.37 12.98 -4.47
CA LEU A 160 5.10 13.51 -3.97
C LEU A 160 4.99 15.04 -4.11
N ASP A 161 6.10 15.78 -4.06
CA ASP A 161 6.11 17.22 -4.35
C ASP A 161 6.21 17.47 -5.86
N TYR A 162 5.13 17.18 -6.59
CA TYR A 162 5.02 17.42 -8.04
C TYR A 162 6.18 16.82 -8.85
N GLY A 163 6.62 15.62 -8.48
CA GLY A 163 7.70 14.87 -9.12
C GLY A 163 9.08 15.10 -8.53
N ARG A 164 9.25 16.08 -7.63
CA ARG A 164 10.52 16.37 -6.96
C ARG A 164 10.74 15.46 -5.77
N ILE A 165 11.96 15.02 -5.58
CA ILE A 165 12.40 14.32 -4.37
C ILE A 165 12.78 15.38 -3.33
N THR A 166 12.09 15.41 -2.19
CA THR A 166 12.27 16.43 -1.15
C THR A 166 12.45 15.83 0.24
N GLY A 167 11.56 14.95 0.67
CA GLY A 167 11.51 14.40 2.02
C GLY A 167 11.65 12.88 2.11
N GLU A 168 11.80 12.17 0.99
CA GLU A 168 11.75 10.71 0.96
C GLU A 168 12.88 10.05 1.75
N GLU A 169 14.11 10.62 1.76
CA GLU A 169 15.19 10.10 2.56
C GLU A 169 14.90 10.24 4.06
N ARG A 170 14.36 11.38 4.49
CA ARG A 170 13.93 11.59 5.88
C ARG A 170 12.77 10.68 6.28
N ALA A 171 11.85 10.40 5.34
CA ALA A 171 10.79 9.41 5.56
C ALA A 171 11.38 8.02 5.84
N LEU A 172 12.37 7.58 5.07
CA LEU A 172 13.08 6.32 5.29
C LEU A 172 13.84 6.29 6.62
N GLU A 173 14.52 7.40 6.98
CA GLU A 173 15.18 7.56 8.27
C GLU A 173 14.19 7.55 9.45
N MET A 174 13.00 8.14 9.28
CA MET A 174 11.91 8.04 10.25
C MET A 174 11.47 6.60 10.41
N ILE A 175 11.16 5.91 9.31
CA ILE A 175 10.69 4.52 9.32
C ILE A 175 11.72 3.59 9.98
N SER A 176 13.02 3.79 9.74
CA SER A 176 14.08 2.92 10.26
C SER A 176 14.18 2.91 11.79
N ARG A 177 13.53 3.83 12.48
CA ARG A 177 13.45 3.90 13.95
C ARG A 177 12.33 3.01 14.53
N PHE A 178 11.48 2.45 13.68
CA PHE A 178 10.36 1.60 14.07
C PHE A 178 10.56 0.15 13.61
N SER A 179 9.96 -0.78 14.33
CA SER A 179 9.97 -2.20 13.94
C SER A 179 8.91 -2.43 12.86
N VAL A 180 9.35 -2.56 11.60
CA VAL A 180 8.48 -2.77 10.46
C VAL A 180 8.90 -4.02 9.67
N GLU A 181 7.91 -4.83 9.27
CA GLU A 181 8.18 -6.06 8.50
C GLU A 181 8.45 -5.78 7.02
N GLN A 182 7.84 -4.71 6.49
CA GLN A 182 7.93 -4.35 5.09
C GLN A 182 7.82 -2.84 4.92
N VAL A 183 8.56 -2.29 3.96
CA VAL A 183 8.41 -0.92 3.45
C VAL A 183 8.02 -0.99 1.98
N VAL A 184 7.01 -0.23 1.58
CA VAL A 184 6.58 -0.15 0.19
C VAL A 184 7.01 1.20 -0.38
N ILE A 185 7.84 1.16 -1.41
CA ILE A 185 8.23 2.34 -2.18
C ILE A 185 7.34 2.41 -3.42
N VAL A 186 6.68 3.53 -3.60
CA VAL A 186 5.86 3.85 -4.76
C VAL A 186 6.37 5.13 -5.41
N SER A 187 5.91 5.43 -6.60
CA SER A 187 6.27 6.63 -7.34
C SER A 187 4.99 7.41 -7.69
N LEU A 188 5.10 8.72 -7.78
CA LEU A 188 4.01 9.56 -8.22
C LEU A 188 3.37 8.98 -9.49
N MET A 189 2.07 8.82 -9.44
CA MET A 189 1.25 8.35 -10.55
C MET A 189 0.32 9.49 -11.00
N ASN A 190 0.43 9.88 -12.25
CA ASN A 190 -0.37 10.95 -12.83
C ASN A 190 -1.81 10.48 -13.03
N LEU A 191 -2.69 10.84 -12.12
CA LEU A 191 -4.11 10.51 -12.23
C LEU A 191 -4.84 11.64 -12.97
N ALA A 192 -5.59 11.27 -14.00
CA ALA A 192 -6.41 12.22 -14.75
C ALA A 192 -7.40 12.95 -13.82
N GLY A 193 -7.54 14.25 -14.02
CA GLY A 193 -8.41 15.09 -13.20
C GLY A 193 -7.83 15.53 -11.86
N THR A 194 -6.57 15.19 -11.55
CA THR A 194 -5.87 15.68 -10.35
C THR A 194 -5.00 16.90 -10.68
N LYS A 195 -4.60 17.66 -9.67
CA LYS A 195 -3.67 18.78 -9.86
C LYS A 195 -2.29 18.34 -10.34
N MET A 196 -1.93 17.07 -10.09
CA MET A 196 -0.65 16.49 -10.52
C MET A 196 -0.75 15.66 -11.81
N GLU A 197 -1.85 15.76 -12.56
CA GLU A 197 -2.03 15.03 -13.82
C GLU A 197 -0.87 15.24 -14.81
N LYS A 198 -0.30 16.46 -14.84
CA LYS A 198 0.79 16.85 -15.74
C LYS A 198 2.15 16.96 -15.06
N ALA A 199 2.26 16.58 -13.79
CA ALA A 199 3.55 16.59 -13.11
C ALA A 199 4.48 15.52 -13.71
N LEU A 200 5.77 15.85 -13.86
CA LEU A 200 6.74 14.87 -14.33
C LEU A 200 7.04 13.89 -13.19
N PRO A 201 6.91 12.57 -13.39
CA PRO A 201 7.29 11.59 -12.37
C PRO A 201 8.79 11.68 -12.07
N PRO A 202 9.24 11.23 -10.87
CA PRO A 202 10.67 11.20 -10.56
C PRO A 202 11.43 10.24 -11.48
N ASP A 203 12.69 10.58 -11.75
CA ASP A 203 13.58 9.72 -12.53
C ASP A 203 13.75 8.33 -11.86
N ALA A 204 13.78 7.28 -12.66
CA ALA A 204 13.93 5.89 -12.21
C ALA A 204 15.19 5.68 -11.34
N ARG A 205 16.29 6.39 -11.63
CA ARG A 205 17.54 6.30 -10.86
C ARG A 205 17.40 6.93 -9.48
N HIS A 206 16.56 7.95 -9.31
CA HIS A 206 16.27 8.51 -8.00
C HIS A 206 15.49 7.52 -7.15
N VAL A 207 14.48 6.86 -7.74
CA VAL A 207 13.71 5.81 -7.03
C VAL A 207 14.62 4.65 -6.62
N ALA A 208 15.50 4.20 -7.53
CA ALA A 208 16.47 3.14 -7.22
C ALA A 208 17.44 3.52 -6.09
N ARG A 209 17.93 4.78 -6.05
CA ARG A 209 18.75 5.27 -4.93
C ARG A 209 18.01 5.24 -3.58
N LEU A 210 16.72 5.61 -3.58
CA LEU A 210 15.90 5.53 -2.37
C LEU A 210 15.69 4.08 -1.93
N ILE A 211 15.51 3.14 -2.86
CA ILE A 211 15.45 1.70 -2.56
C ILE A 211 16.78 1.22 -1.95
N SER A 212 17.93 1.59 -2.53
CA SER A 212 19.25 1.26 -1.98
C SER A 212 19.46 1.88 -0.59
N LYS A 213 19.01 3.12 -0.37
CA LYS A 213 19.03 3.77 0.96
C LYS A 213 18.17 2.98 1.94
N ALA A 214 16.95 2.60 1.55
CA ALA A 214 16.06 1.79 2.40
C ALA A 214 16.71 0.45 2.77
N ARG A 215 17.34 -0.24 1.82
CA ARG A 215 18.07 -1.49 2.07
C ARG A 215 19.23 -1.30 3.04
N THR A 216 19.98 -0.20 2.92
CA THR A 216 21.11 0.12 3.81
C THR A 216 20.63 0.42 5.22
N LEU A 217 19.55 1.19 5.37
CA LEU A 217 19.00 1.56 6.68
C LEU A 217 18.30 0.37 7.37
N MET A 218 17.69 -0.52 6.60
CA MET A 218 16.85 -1.61 7.07
C MET A 218 17.21 -2.91 6.35
N PRO A 219 18.39 -3.51 6.65
CA PRO A 219 18.93 -4.64 5.89
C PRO A 219 18.05 -5.90 5.94
N GLU A 220 17.33 -6.12 7.03
CA GLU A 220 16.45 -7.30 7.21
C GLU A 220 14.99 -7.06 6.81
N THR A 221 14.61 -5.80 6.60
CA THR A 221 13.21 -5.45 6.27
C THR A 221 12.90 -5.78 4.81
N CYS A 222 11.71 -6.30 4.55
CA CYS A 222 11.22 -6.51 3.19
C CYS A 222 11.01 -5.16 2.48
N ILE A 223 11.74 -4.90 1.39
CA ILE A 223 11.55 -3.70 0.56
C ILE A 223 10.75 -4.08 -0.68
N SER A 224 9.66 -3.37 -0.93
CA SER A 224 8.74 -3.63 -2.04
C SER A 224 8.63 -2.43 -2.98
N LEU A 225 8.71 -2.66 -4.30
CA LEU A 225 8.27 -1.69 -5.29
C LEU A 225 6.76 -1.87 -5.52
N GLY A 226 5.98 -0.90 -5.06
CA GLY A 226 4.53 -0.97 -5.02
C GLY A 226 3.84 -0.77 -6.37
N CYS A 227 2.51 -0.92 -6.37
CA CYS A 227 1.71 -0.86 -7.59
C CYS A 227 1.46 0.57 -8.10
N ALA A 228 1.50 1.58 -7.24
CA ALA A 228 1.39 2.98 -7.65
C ALA A 228 2.74 3.46 -8.20
N ARG A 229 2.90 3.39 -9.51
CA ARG A 229 4.02 3.91 -10.29
C ARG A 229 3.65 4.05 -11.76
N GLN A 230 4.44 4.79 -12.51
CA GLN A 230 4.27 4.90 -13.96
C GLN A 230 4.43 3.53 -14.63
N ARG A 231 3.38 3.08 -15.32
CA ARG A 231 3.43 1.81 -16.05
C ARG A 231 4.30 1.91 -17.29
N GLY A 232 4.97 0.79 -17.62
CA GLY A 232 5.88 0.71 -18.77
C GLY A 232 7.25 1.35 -18.50
N ASN A 233 7.54 1.81 -17.29
CA ASN A 233 8.88 2.26 -16.90
C ASN A 233 9.74 1.05 -16.48
N THR A 234 10.14 0.26 -17.47
CA THR A 234 10.95 -0.97 -17.26
C THR A 234 12.31 -0.66 -16.64
N LEU A 235 12.88 0.53 -16.91
CA LEU A 235 14.12 0.97 -16.28
C LEU A 235 13.96 1.10 -14.77
N MET A 236 12.85 1.66 -14.26
CA MET A 236 12.59 1.74 -12.83
C MET A 236 12.53 0.35 -12.20
N GLU A 237 11.89 -0.59 -12.87
CA GLU A 237 11.70 -1.96 -12.38
C GLU A 237 13.01 -2.74 -12.33
N THR A 238 13.83 -2.68 -13.38
CA THR A 238 15.13 -3.36 -13.40
C THR A 238 16.11 -2.76 -12.40
N LEU A 239 16.19 -1.42 -12.32
CA LEU A 239 17.03 -0.75 -11.33
C LEU A 239 16.58 -1.02 -9.89
N ALA A 240 15.27 -1.22 -9.65
CA ALA A 240 14.78 -1.58 -8.33
C ALA A 240 15.28 -2.96 -7.90
N ILE A 241 15.32 -3.94 -8.82
CA ILE A 241 15.90 -5.27 -8.56
C ILE A 241 17.38 -5.13 -8.20
N ASP A 242 18.14 -4.39 -9.00
CA ASP A 242 19.57 -4.13 -8.74
C ASP A 242 19.82 -3.42 -7.40
N ALA A 243 18.87 -2.59 -6.97
CA ALA A 243 18.90 -1.90 -5.69
C ALA A 243 18.49 -2.79 -4.48
N GLY A 244 18.11 -4.06 -4.71
CA GLY A 244 17.89 -5.05 -3.67
C GLY A 244 16.47 -5.09 -3.09
N ILE A 245 15.44 -4.93 -3.92
CA ILE A 245 14.06 -5.16 -3.49
C ILE A 245 13.79 -6.66 -3.25
N ASN A 246 12.80 -6.95 -2.40
CA ASN A 246 12.30 -8.31 -2.15
C ASN A 246 11.01 -8.59 -2.90
N ARG A 247 10.23 -7.55 -3.22
CA ARG A 247 8.90 -7.69 -3.84
C ARG A 247 8.67 -6.63 -4.90
N MET A 248 7.93 -6.99 -5.92
CA MET A 248 7.48 -6.05 -6.96
C MET A 248 6.02 -6.34 -7.32
N ALA A 249 5.21 -5.30 -7.33
CA ALA A 249 3.84 -5.41 -7.85
C ALA A 249 3.84 -5.33 -9.38
N LEU A 250 3.16 -6.28 -10.04
CA LEU A 250 2.91 -6.23 -11.49
C LEU A 250 4.21 -5.99 -12.28
N PRO A 251 5.21 -6.88 -12.19
CA PRO A 251 6.48 -6.73 -12.89
C PRO A 251 6.30 -6.81 -14.42
N SER A 252 7.16 -6.12 -15.15
CA SER A 252 7.33 -6.33 -16.59
C SER A 252 8.12 -7.61 -16.86
N GLU A 253 8.09 -8.09 -18.10
CA GLU A 253 8.93 -9.21 -18.52
C GLU A 253 10.43 -8.89 -18.38
N GLU A 254 10.84 -7.62 -18.59
CA GLU A 254 12.21 -7.17 -18.38
C GLU A 254 12.62 -7.31 -16.91
N ALA A 255 11.72 -6.98 -15.99
CA ALA A 255 11.97 -7.14 -14.56
C ALA A 255 12.11 -8.62 -14.19
N ILE A 256 11.26 -9.49 -14.75
CA ILE A 256 11.35 -10.94 -14.54
C ILE A 256 12.68 -11.46 -15.05
N ARG A 257 13.07 -11.14 -16.29
CA ARG A 257 14.38 -11.53 -16.86
C ARG A 257 15.55 -10.99 -16.03
N ARG A 258 15.43 -9.77 -15.47
CA ARG A 258 16.47 -9.21 -14.60
C ARG A 258 16.60 -9.98 -13.30
N ALA A 259 15.50 -10.40 -12.70
CA ALA A 259 15.52 -11.25 -11.50
C ALA A 259 16.14 -12.63 -11.79
N GLU A 260 15.78 -13.25 -12.92
CA GLU A 260 16.38 -14.52 -13.37
C GLU A 260 17.88 -14.39 -13.63
N HIS A 261 18.34 -13.26 -14.20
CA HIS A 261 19.77 -12.98 -14.41
C HIS A 261 20.56 -12.91 -13.09
N HIS A 262 19.90 -12.54 -12.00
CA HIS A 262 20.48 -12.54 -10.65
C HIS A 262 20.26 -13.87 -9.89
N ASP A 263 19.83 -14.93 -10.56
CA ASP A 263 19.51 -16.25 -9.97
C ASP A 263 18.50 -16.16 -8.81
N LEU A 264 17.57 -15.20 -8.85
CA LEU A 264 16.56 -15.03 -7.82
C LEU A 264 15.41 -16.03 -7.99
N GLU A 265 14.98 -16.65 -6.89
CA GLU A 265 13.74 -17.45 -6.88
C GLU A 265 12.52 -16.53 -6.95
N ILE A 266 11.68 -16.70 -7.97
CA ILE A 266 10.49 -15.87 -8.19
C ILE A 266 9.25 -16.61 -7.68
N ARG A 267 8.54 -16.00 -6.72
CA ARG A 267 7.26 -16.49 -6.20
C ARG A 267 6.14 -15.52 -6.52
N TYR A 268 5.06 -16.02 -7.07
CA TYR A 268 3.90 -15.20 -7.46
C TYR A 268 2.78 -15.30 -6.45
N GLN A 269 2.11 -14.18 -6.16
CA GLN A 269 0.90 -14.18 -5.35
C GLN A 269 -0.14 -13.16 -5.86
N LYS A 270 -1.43 -13.48 -5.67
CA LYS A 270 -2.57 -12.67 -6.16
C LYS A 270 -3.06 -11.65 -5.13
N THR A 271 -2.14 -11.06 -4.35
CA THR A 271 -2.45 -10.12 -3.27
C THR A 271 -2.03 -8.69 -3.57
N CYS A 272 -2.34 -7.76 -2.67
CA CYS A 272 -1.79 -6.41 -2.69
C CYS A 272 -0.27 -6.44 -2.44
N CYS A 273 0.47 -5.47 -3.00
CA CYS A 273 1.92 -5.33 -2.84
C CYS A 273 2.36 -5.13 -1.38
N SER A 274 1.48 -4.68 -0.52
CA SER A 274 1.74 -4.42 0.90
C SER A 274 1.40 -5.60 1.82
N VAL A 275 0.86 -6.70 1.30
CA VAL A 275 0.50 -7.87 2.13
C VAL A 275 1.75 -8.63 2.54
N THR A 276 2.05 -8.65 3.85
CA THR A 276 3.25 -9.32 4.40
C THR A 276 3.11 -10.84 4.39
N LYS A 277 1.91 -11.36 4.63
CA LYS A 277 1.63 -12.80 4.62
C LYS A 277 1.87 -13.40 3.23
N ASP A 278 2.58 -14.54 3.20
CA ASP A 278 2.80 -15.31 1.97
C ASP A 278 1.56 -16.14 1.60
N PHE A 279 1.01 -15.86 0.43
CA PHE A 279 -0.09 -16.60 -0.18
C PHE A 279 0.34 -17.33 -1.46
N SER A 280 1.63 -17.43 -1.77
CA SER A 280 2.11 -18.03 -3.01
C SER A 280 1.66 -19.49 -3.19
N SER A 281 1.67 -20.28 -2.13
CA SER A 281 1.21 -21.67 -2.14
C SER A 281 -0.29 -21.84 -2.43
N GLN A 282 -1.11 -20.84 -2.12
CA GLN A 282 -2.56 -20.85 -2.38
C GLN A 282 -2.93 -20.36 -3.77
N SER A 283 -2.01 -19.70 -4.46
CA SER A 283 -2.27 -19.06 -5.76
C SER A 283 -2.31 -20.03 -6.94
N TRP A 284 -1.73 -21.22 -6.83
CA TRP A 284 -1.58 -22.16 -7.93
C TRP A 284 -2.67 -23.25 -8.00
N ASN A 285 -3.45 -23.46 -6.93
CA ASN A 285 -4.50 -24.49 -6.89
C ASN A 285 -5.79 -24.11 -7.64
N ASP A 286 -5.92 -22.90 -8.17
CA ASP A 286 -7.05 -22.48 -8.98
C ASP A 286 -6.72 -22.62 -10.47
N SER A 287 -7.04 -23.76 -11.06
CA SER A 287 -7.42 -24.03 -12.50
C SER A 287 -6.68 -23.26 -13.63
N VAL A 288 -5.42 -22.83 -13.46
CA VAL A 288 -4.59 -22.33 -14.55
C VAL A 288 -3.43 -23.32 -14.83
N ALA A 289 -3.70 -24.61 -14.71
CA ALA A 289 -2.76 -25.67 -15.07
C ALA A 289 -2.61 -25.88 -16.60
N THR A 290 -3.12 -24.99 -17.46
CA THR A 290 -3.11 -25.19 -18.91
C THR A 290 -2.73 -23.98 -19.76
N ALA A 291 -2.19 -22.95 -19.19
CA ALA A 291 -1.60 -21.86 -19.99
C ALA A 291 -0.20 -21.56 -19.47
N ASP A 292 0.79 -22.35 -19.90
CA ASP A 292 2.18 -21.92 -19.90
C ASP A 292 2.28 -20.77 -20.93
N PRO A 293 2.49 -19.51 -20.50
CA PRO A 293 2.57 -18.39 -21.44
C PRO A 293 3.78 -18.50 -22.39
N ARG A 294 4.60 -19.54 -22.24
CA ARG A 294 5.75 -19.81 -23.10
C ARG A 294 5.43 -20.78 -24.25
N LYS A 295 4.15 -21.18 -24.43
CA LYS A 295 3.72 -22.13 -25.48
C LYS A 295 2.74 -21.57 -26.49
N THR A 296 2.67 -20.24 -26.65
CA THR A 296 2.00 -19.61 -27.81
C THR A 296 2.93 -18.65 -28.54
#